data_fea617f2db3d3e269f1b4ee5169d54bd
#
_entry.id   fea617f2db3d3e269f1b4ee5169d54bd
#
_cell.length_a   1.000
_cell.length_b   1.000
_cell.length_c   1.000
_cell.angle_alpha   90.00
_cell.angle_beta   90.00
_cell.angle_gamma   90.00
#
_symmetry.space_group_name_H-M   'P 1'
#
loop_
_entity.id
_entity.type
_entity.pdbx_description
1 polymer ?
#
loop_
_entity_poly.entity_id
_entity_poly.type
_entity_poly.pdbx_seq_one_letter_code
_entity_poly.pdbx_strand_id
1 'polypeptide(L)'
;MVAWSILAGADRMELENGMELRLLSALEVLEARREAAQLAESQGERALCSNACLLARALESGEKPVFDSGRAVLAGLTVSEIAALAGRWREFDRKENPSAAGTAGEVENVKKN
;
A
#
# COMPACT_ATOMS: atom_id res chain seq x y z
N MET A 1 20.25 0.44 6.61
CA MET A 1 20.08 -0.40 5.89
C MET A 1 18.99 -0.39 4.91
N VAL A 2 18.44 0.70 4.78
CA VAL A 2 17.55 0.99 3.72
C VAL A 2 18.12 0.64 2.37
N ALA A 3 19.42 0.74 2.28
CA ALA A 3 20.10 0.48 1.03
C ALA A 3 19.85 -0.92 0.49
N TRP A 4 19.39 -1.81 1.32
CA TRP A 4 19.19 -3.17 0.86
C TRP A 4 18.13 -3.29 -0.21
N SER A 5 16.96 -2.71 0.00
CA SER A 5 15.93 -2.82 -1.00
C SER A 5 16.34 -2.11 -2.27
N ILE A 6 17.04 -1.00 -2.13
CA ILE A 6 17.52 -0.27 -3.28
C ILE A 6 18.52 -1.11 -4.06
N LEU A 7 19.46 -1.72 -3.35
CA LEU A 7 20.48 -2.53 -3.99
C LEU A 7 19.89 -3.75 -4.67
N ALA A 8 18.86 -4.32 -4.10
CA ALA A 8 18.23 -5.49 -4.67
C ALA A 8 17.37 -5.14 -5.88
N GLY A 9 17.09 -3.87 -6.10
CA GLY A 9 16.23 -3.47 -7.20
C GLY A 9 14.81 -3.95 -7.01
N ALA A 10 14.41 -4.19 -5.76
CA ALA A 10 13.14 -4.81 -5.46
C ALA A 10 12.14 -3.85 -4.85
N ASP A 11 12.29 -2.56 -5.14
CA ASP A 11 11.38 -1.56 -4.59
C ASP A 11 10.17 -1.29 -5.48
N ARG A 12 10.09 -1.94 -6.65
CA ARG A 12 8.99 -1.75 -7.58
C ARG A 12 8.57 -3.09 -8.17
N MET A 13 7.26 -3.23 -8.40
CA MET A 13 6.68 -4.40 -9.04
C MET A 13 5.89 -3.92 -10.23
N GLU A 14 6.18 -4.48 -11.41
CA GLU A 14 5.49 -4.09 -12.63
C GLU A 14 4.10 -4.72 -12.69
N LEU A 15 3.17 -3.92 -13.18
CA LEU A 15 1.81 -4.38 -13.44
C LEU A 15 1.56 -4.36 -14.93
N GLU A 16 0.40 -4.88 -15.32
CA GLU A 16 -0.06 -4.75 -16.69
C GLU A 16 -0.26 -3.27 -17.02
N ASN A 17 -0.22 -2.93 -18.28
CA ASN A 17 -0.52 -1.56 -18.75
C ASN A 17 0.57 -0.54 -18.44
N GLY A 18 1.77 -1.00 -18.13
CA GLY A 18 2.87 -0.07 -17.89
C GLY A 18 2.84 0.62 -16.55
N MET A 19 1.96 0.19 -15.67
CA MET A 19 1.94 0.72 -14.32
C MET A 19 2.81 -0.11 -13.40
N GLU A 20 3.12 0.42 -12.23
CA GLU A 20 3.92 -0.29 -11.25
C GLU A 20 3.47 0.07 -9.85
N LEU A 21 3.76 -0.84 -8.92
CA LEU A 21 3.56 -0.60 -7.50
C LEU A 21 4.93 -0.47 -6.86
N ARG A 22 5.11 0.53 -6.00
CA ARG A 22 6.37 0.69 -5.30
C ARG A 22 6.19 0.46 -3.82
N LEU A 23 7.26 0.10 -3.16
CA LEU A 23 7.23 -0.02 -1.71
C LEU A 23 7.13 1.37 -1.10
N LEU A 24 6.54 1.44 0.08
CA LEU A 24 6.32 2.68 0.80
C LEU A 24 7.15 2.69 2.07
N SER A 25 7.60 3.87 2.48
CA SER A 25 8.23 4.02 3.77
C SER A 25 7.17 3.93 4.87
N ALA A 26 7.62 3.71 6.09
CA ALA A 26 6.70 3.67 7.22
C ALA A 26 5.95 4.99 7.34
N LEU A 27 6.63 6.10 7.10
CA LEU A 27 5.98 7.41 7.17
C LEU A 27 4.88 7.53 6.13
N GLU A 28 5.14 7.06 4.92
CA GLU A 28 4.13 7.11 3.87
C GLU A 28 2.91 6.26 4.24
N VAL A 29 3.13 5.11 4.87
CA VAL A 29 2.02 4.28 5.32
C VAL A 29 1.21 5.01 6.39
N LEU A 30 1.88 5.67 7.33
CA LEU A 30 1.18 6.43 8.36
C LEU A 30 0.40 7.59 7.76
N GLU A 31 0.98 8.28 6.80
CA GLU A 31 0.29 9.37 6.13
C GLU A 31 -0.93 8.88 5.39
N ALA A 32 -0.82 7.72 4.75
CA ALA A 32 -1.97 7.13 4.06
C ALA A 32 -3.09 6.82 5.05
N ARG A 33 -2.74 6.31 6.22
CA ARG A 33 -3.75 6.01 7.25
C ARG A 33 -4.42 7.27 7.76
N ARG A 34 -3.66 8.35 7.92
CA ARG A 34 -4.23 9.63 8.36
C ARG A 34 -5.19 10.18 7.32
N GLU A 35 -4.79 10.12 6.06
CA GLU A 35 -5.67 10.56 4.99
C GLU A 35 -6.95 9.72 4.97
N ALA A 36 -6.80 8.41 5.12
CA ALA A 36 -7.96 7.52 5.10
C ALA A 36 -8.93 7.84 6.23
N ALA A 37 -8.40 8.18 7.40
CA ALA A 37 -9.24 8.52 8.53
C ALA A 37 -10.06 9.78 8.25
N GLN A 38 -9.50 10.71 7.48
CA GLN A 38 -10.22 11.92 7.13
C GLN A 38 -11.28 11.67 6.05
N LEU A 39 -11.03 10.72 5.15
CA LEU A 39 -11.96 10.42 4.08
C LEU A 39 -13.12 9.55 4.52
N ALA A 40 -12.87 8.62 5.44
CA ALA A 40 -13.89 7.68 5.86
C ALA A 40 -14.91 8.38 6.75
N GLU A 41 -16.19 8.20 6.42
CA GLU A 41 -17.28 8.78 7.21
C GLU A 41 -17.84 7.78 8.21
N SER A 42 -17.42 6.54 8.14
CA SER A 42 -17.86 5.51 9.06
C SER A 42 -16.79 4.45 9.19
N GLN A 43 -16.93 3.63 10.22
CA GLN A 43 -16.00 2.53 10.45
C GLN A 43 -16.01 1.56 9.28
N GLY A 44 -17.17 1.37 8.66
CA GLY A 44 -17.28 0.45 7.53
C GLY A 44 -16.54 0.90 6.29
N GLU A 45 -16.20 2.18 6.20
CA GLU A 45 -15.48 2.71 5.04
C GLU A 45 -13.97 2.73 5.23
N ARG A 46 -13.49 2.46 6.45
CA ARG A 46 -12.08 2.62 6.75
C ARG A 46 -11.17 1.76 5.89
N ALA A 47 -11.56 0.51 5.69
CA ALA A 47 -10.71 -0.40 4.92
C ALA A 47 -10.56 0.05 3.47
N LEU A 48 -11.67 0.43 2.86
CA LEU A 48 -11.63 0.88 1.47
C LEU A 48 -10.83 2.17 1.33
N CYS A 49 -11.05 3.11 2.25
CA CYS A 49 -10.30 4.36 2.22
C CYS A 49 -8.82 4.14 2.46
N SER A 50 -8.47 3.25 3.36
CA SER A 50 -7.07 2.90 3.62
C SER A 50 -6.40 2.35 2.38
N ASN A 51 -7.07 1.43 1.70
CA ASN A 51 -6.51 0.85 0.48
C ASN A 51 -6.34 1.90 -0.60
N ALA A 52 -7.32 2.79 -0.74
CA ALA A 52 -7.25 3.84 -1.74
C ALA A 52 -6.09 4.81 -1.46
N CYS A 53 -5.92 5.20 -0.21
CA CYS A 53 -4.85 6.14 0.14
C CYS A 53 -3.48 5.51 -0.01
N LEU A 54 -3.37 4.21 0.27
CA LEU A 54 -2.15 3.48 0.04
C LEU A 54 -1.81 3.46 -1.44
N LEU A 55 -2.79 3.17 -2.29
CA LEU A 55 -2.57 3.12 -3.74
C LEU A 55 -2.25 4.48 -4.33
N ALA A 56 -2.80 5.55 -3.75
CA ALA A 56 -2.46 6.89 -4.24
C ALA A 56 -0.97 7.14 -4.15
N ARG A 57 -0.31 6.52 -3.18
CA ARG A 57 1.14 6.66 -3.01
C ARG A 57 1.94 5.60 -3.72
N ALA A 58 1.42 4.39 -3.81
CA ALA A 58 2.17 3.25 -4.32
C ALA A 58 2.01 3.02 -5.81
N LEU A 59 0.89 3.42 -6.40
CA LEU A 59 0.61 3.14 -7.80
C LEU A 59 1.19 4.25 -8.67
N GLU A 60 2.11 3.87 -9.56
CA GLU A 60 2.82 4.83 -10.40
C GLU A 60 2.84 4.37 -11.84
N SER A 61 3.09 5.31 -12.72
CA SER A 61 3.33 5.05 -14.13
C SER A 61 4.46 5.96 -14.55
N GLY A 62 5.57 5.37 -15.01
CA GLY A 62 6.74 6.15 -15.37
C GLY A 62 7.30 6.94 -14.20
N GLU A 63 7.25 6.34 -13.00
CA GLU A 63 7.76 6.92 -11.77
C GLU A 63 6.97 8.13 -11.28
N LYS A 64 5.76 8.30 -11.79
CA LYS A 64 4.87 9.36 -11.35
C LYS A 64 3.58 8.76 -10.83
N PRO A 65 2.99 9.34 -9.78
CA PRO A 65 1.72 8.82 -9.26
C PRO A 65 0.64 8.85 -10.33
N VAL A 66 -0.13 7.77 -10.41
CA VAL A 66 -1.28 7.71 -11.30
C VAL A 66 -2.41 8.57 -10.74
N PHE A 67 -2.55 8.57 -9.42
CA PHE A 67 -3.57 9.37 -8.72
C PHE A 67 -2.86 10.23 -7.68
N ASP A 68 -3.34 11.45 -7.49
CA ASP A 68 -2.67 12.38 -6.57
C ASP A 68 -3.27 12.37 -5.17
N SER A 69 -4.28 11.56 -4.92
CA SER A 69 -4.88 11.46 -3.58
C SER A 69 -5.70 10.20 -3.46
N GLY A 70 -6.01 9.80 -2.24
CA GLY A 70 -6.89 8.67 -2.01
C GLY A 70 -8.27 8.91 -2.57
N ARG A 71 -8.74 10.16 -2.50
CA ARG A 71 -10.04 10.50 -3.07
C ARG A 71 -10.04 10.27 -4.59
N ALA A 72 -8.95 10.60 -5.27
CA ALA A 72 -8.86 10.38 -6.71
C ALA A 72 -8.90 8.88 -7.04
N VAL A 73 -8.28 8.05 -6.20
CA VAL A 73 -8.33 6.61 -6.38
C VAL A 73 -9.77 6.13 -6.24
N LEU A 74 -10.46 6.61 -5.21
CA LEU A 74 -11.86 6.22 -4.98
C LEU A 74 -12.76 6.61 -6.15
N ALA A 75 -12.45 7.72 -6.79
CA ALA A 75 -13.24 8.19 -7.93
C ALA A 75 -12.90 7.45 -9.22
N GLY A 76 -11.66 6.97 -9.33
CA GLY A 76 -11.17 6.42 -10.60
C GLY A 76 -11.15 4.92 -10.71
N LEU A 77 -11.22 4.19 -9.59
CA LEU A 77 -11.16 2.73 -9.61
C LEU A 77 -12.39 2.15 -8.93
N THR A 78 -12.73 0.92 -9.31
CA THR A 78 -13.82 0.22 -8.65
C THR A 78 -13.34 -0.36 -7.32
N VAL A 79 -14.29 -0.75 -6.49
CA VAL A 79 -13.98 -1.40 -5.22
C VAL A 79 -13.13 -2.63 -5.44
N SER A 80 -13.48 -3.44 -6.46
CA SER A 80 -12.73 -4.66 -6.76
C SER A 80 -11.30 -4.35 -7.19
N GLU A 81 -11.14 -3.33 -8.02
CA GLU A 81 -9.81 -2.95 -8.47
C GLU A 81 -8.95 -2.46 -7.33
N ILE A 82 -9.52 -1.66 -6.45
CA ILE A 82 -8.79 -1.15 -5.29
C ILE A 82 -8.38 -2.33 -4.39
N ALA A 83 -9.29 -3.24 -4.13
CA ALA A 83 -8.99 -4.39 -3.28
C ALA A 83 -7.91 -5.27 -3.89
N ALA A 84 -8.00 -5.52 -5.20
CA ALA A 84 -7.04 -6.37 -5.88
C ALA A 84 -5.64 -5.75 -5.88
N LEU A 85 -5.56 -4.48 -6.21
CA LEU A 85 -4.26 -3.80 -6.26
C LEU A 85 -3.64 -3.68 -4.87
N ALA A 86 -4.45 -3.34 -3.88
CA ALA A 86 -3.94 -3.24 -2.51
C ALA A 86 -3.47 -4.60 -2.00
N GLY A 87 -4.17 -5.66 -2.38
CA GLY A 87 -3.76 -7.02 -2.04
C GLY A 87 -2.43 -7.37 -2.66
N ARG A 88 -2.25 -7.01 -3.94
CA ARG A 88 -0.98 -7.27 -4.62
C ARG A 88 0.16 -6.47 -3.97
N TRP A 89 -0.12 -5.25 -3.55
CA TRP A 89 0.89 -4.46 -2.87
C TRP A 89 1.29 -5.10 -1.54
N ARG A 90 0.31 -5.57 -0.77
CA ARG A 90 0.63 -6.20 0.52
C ARG A 90 1.45 -7.46 0.34
N GLU A 91 1.16 -8.23 -0.69
CA GLU A 91 1.92 -9.42 -0.96
C GLU A 91 3.34 -9.07 -1.38
N PHE A 92 3.49 -8.07 -2.21
CA PHE A 92 4.79 -7.56 -2.63
C PHE A 92 5.59 -7.06 -1.43
N ASP A 93 4.95 -6.26 -0.56
CA ASP A 93 5.60 -5.73 0.62
C ASP A 93 6.06 -6.84 1.55
N ARG A 94 5.22 -7.84 1.77
CA ARG A 94 5.57 -8.96 2.64
C ARG A 94 6.73 -9.76 2.07
N LYS A 95 6.75 -9.93 0.77
CA LYS A 95 7.79 -10.69 0.09
C LYS A 95 9.14 -9.96 0.15
N GLU A 96 9.12 -8.65 -0.05
CA GLU A 96 10.36 -7.89 -0.08
C GLU A 96 10.81 -7.44 1.31
N ASN A 97 9.93 -7.51 2.31
CA ASN A 97 10.25 -7.16 3.68
C ASN A 97 9.83 -8.27 4.63
N PRO A 98 10.40 -9.46 4.47
CA PRO A 98 9.95 -10.61 5.28
C PRO A 98 10.20 -10.45 6.76
N SER A 99 11.25 -9.73 7.15
CA SER A 99 11.53 -9.52 8.56
C SER A 99 10.43 -8.74 9.25
N ALA A 100 9.98 -7.67 8.60
CA ALA A 100 8.91 -6.85 9.16
C ALA A 100 7.61 -7.63 9.21
N ALA A 101 7.31 -8.37 8.16
CA ALA A 101 6.09 -9.17 8.13
C ALA A 101 6.12 -10.26 9.18
N GLY A 102 7.26 -10.91 9.34
CA GLY A 102 7.42 -11.94 10.35
C GLY A 102 7.26 -11.40 11.76
N THR A 103 7.87 -10.27 12.02
CA THR A 103 7.77 -9.64 13.32
C THR A 103 6.31 -9.27 13.63
N ALA A 104 5.64 -8.70 12.66
CA ALA A 104 4.24 -8.33 12.85
C ALA A 104 3.39 -9.55 13.14
N GLY A 105 3.63 -10.63 12.41
CA GLY A 105 2.90 -11.88 12.64
C GLY A 105 3.15 -12.45 14.01
N GLU A 106 4.39 -12.40 14.45
CA GLU A 106 4.73 -12.91 15.77
C GLU A 106 4.05 -12.10 16.86
N VAL A 107 4.04 -10.79 16.71
CA VAL A 107 3.39 -9.93 17.69
C VAL A 107 1.91 -10.25 17.77
N GLU A 108 1.27 -10.42 16.63
CA GLU A 108 -0.14 -10.74 16.61
C GLU A 108 -0.43 -12.08 17.28
N ASN A 109 0.41 -13.07 17.01
CA ASN A 109 0.23 -14.36 17.62
C ASN A 109 0.34 -14.29 19.14
N VAL A 110 1.29 -13.53 19.63
CA VAL A 110 1.45 -13.34 21.06
C VAL A 110 0.21 -12.70 21.65
N LYS A 111 -0.36 -11.73 20.98
CA LYS A 111 -1.55 -11.07 21.49
C LYS A 111 -2.74 -12.01 21.58
N LYS A 112 -2.86 -12.92 20.67
CA LYS A 112 -3.98 -13.85 20.66
C LYS A 112 -3.88 -14.88 21.75
N ASN A 113 -2.70 -15.14 22.18
CA ASN A 113 -2.47 -16.11 23.23
C ASN A 113 -2.52 -15.48 24.60
#